data_cf232e413c656f73cadd89b7f1bf8a08
#
_entry.id   cf232e413c656f73cadd89b7f1bf8a08
#
_cell.length_a   1.000
_cell.length_b   1.000
_cell.length_c   1.000
_cell.angle_alpha   90.00
_cell.angle_beta   90.00
_cell.angle_gamma   90.00
#
_symmetry.space_group_name_H-M   'P 1'
#
loop_
_entity.id
_entity.type
_entity.pdbx_description
1 polymer ?
#
loop_
_entity_poly.entity_id
_entity_poly.type
_entity_poly.pdbx_seq_one_letter_code
_entity_poly.pdbx_strand_id
1 'polypeptide(L)'
;GHTVATTTVGTNSFTKGFLATTMGAYNIQSSRNVGYGWSNKYNLENFGATVVGTLNSNESLTSPAKDGLFSENSYSGIANTIVGAANRVNNSNGTLVYGAGNEITNSVKTITGVSDATSFNDTTAVAKTLRDAVKKSNSGGATMAFGGGNKADYTNLTMITGVNNTV
;
A
#
# COMPACT_ATOMS: atom_id res chain seq x y z
N GLY A 1 -13.62 0.92 10.83
CA GLY A 1 -12.73 0.21 9.93
C GLY A 1 -12.17 -1.03 10.61
N HIS A 2 -12.17 -2.12 9.90
CA HIS A 2 -11.67 -3.37 10.47
C HIS A 2 -10.18 -3.50 10.16
N THR A 3 -9.39 -3.60 11.21
CA THR A 3 -7.99 -3.98 11.15
C THR A 3 -7.91 -5.47 11.42
N VAL A 4 -7.34 -6.24 10.52
CA VAL A 4 -7.26 -7.69 10.66
C VAL A 4 -5.84 -8.15 10.47
N ALA A 5 -5.35 -8.95 11.44
CA ALA A 5 -4.03 -9.55 11.42
C ALA A 5 -2.91 -8.55 11.14
N THR A 6 -2.96 -7.38 11.76
CA THR A 6 -1.91 -6.38 11.67
C THR A 6 -0.90 -6.54 12.81
N THR A 7 0.32 -6.19 12.54
CA THR A 7 1.39 -6.12 13.54
C THR A 7 1.90 -4.69 13.65
N THR A 8 1.88 -4.15 14.86
CA THR A 8 2.44 -2.83 15.15
C THR A 8 3.37 -2.96 16.33
N VAL A 9 4.63 -2.63 16.12
CA VAL A 9 5.67 -2.66 17.14
C VAL A 9 6.39 -1.33 17.18
N GLY A 10 6.44 -0.72 18.34
CA GLY A 10 7.17 0.54 18.54
C GLY A 10 6.32 1.64 19.15
N THR A 11 6.78 2.87 19.02
CA THR A 11 6.21 4.03 19.68
C THR A 11 5.36 4.88 18.76
N ASN A 12 4.16 5.26 19.20
CA ASN A 12 3.27 6.19 18.50
C ASN A 12 3.06 5.85 17.01
N SER A 13 3.01 4.57 16.68
CA SER A 13 2.75 4.09 15.33
C SER A 13 1.29 3.65 15.20
N PHE A 14 0.74 3.82 14.01
CA PHE A 14 -0.64 3.47 13.71
C PHE A 14 -0.71 2.57 12.48
N THR A 15 -1.43 1.47 12.59
CA THR A 15 -1.62 0.54 11.46
C THR A 15 -3.09 0.26 11.24
N LYS A 16 -3.57 0.58 10.06
CA LYS A 16 -4.89 0.20 9.59
C LYS A 16 -4.74 -0.52 8.25
N GLY A 17 -5.19 -1.75 8.17
CA GLY A 17 -5.05 -2.54 6.97
C GLY A 17 -5.34 -4.01 7.23
N PHE A 18 -4.94 -4.83 6.28
CA PHE A 18 -5.09 -6.27 6.33
C PHE A 18 -3.73 -6.95 6.12
N LEU A 19 -3.30 -7.78 7.08
CA LEU A 19 -1.97 -8.39 7.09
C LEU A 19 -0.84 -7.34 6.97
N ALA A 20 -1.05 -6.14 7.48
CA ALA A 20 -0.09 -5.06 7.40
C ALA A 20 0.86 -5.07 8.61
N THR A 21 2.08 -4.66 8.40
CA THR A 21 3.12 -4.60 9.44
C THR A 21 3.70 -3.20 9.55
N THR A 22 3.77 -2.69 10.75
CA THR A 22 4.44 -1.41 11.07
C THR A 22 5.42 -1.63 12.19
N MET A 23 6.64 -1.17 12.02
CA MET A 23 7.70 -1.31 13.01
C MET A 23 8.53 -0.03 13.12
N GLY A 24 8.69 0.46 14.36
CA GLY A 24 9.50 1.64 14.66
C GLY A 24 8.71 2.75 15.34
N ALA A 25 8.98 4.01 15.02
CA ALA A 25 8.40 5.14 15.70
C ALA A 25 7.68 6.13 14.77
N TYR A 26 6.51 6.58 15.19
CA TYR A 26 5.72 7.58 14.45
C TYR A 26 5.41 7.20 13.01
N ASN A 27 5.28 5.92 12.71
CA ASN A 27 4.86 5.46 11.39
C ASN A 27 3.34 5.38 11.30
N ILE A 28 2.79 5.67 10.12
CA ILE A 28 1.36 5.66 9.88
C ILE A 28 1.07 4.78 8.67
N GLN A 29 0.21 3.79 8.87
CA GLN A 29 -0.52 3.15 7.78
C GLN A 29 -2.00 3.47 7.96
N SER A 30 -2.54 4.29 7.08
CA SER A 30 -3.93 4.73 7.15
C SER A 30 -4.68 4.44 5.87
N SER A 31 -5.98 4.38 5.98
CA SER A 31 -6.85 4.18 4.85
C SER A 31 -8.14 4.96 5.03
N ARG A 32 -8.77 5.29 3.92
CA ARG A 32 -10.11 5.84 3.94
C ARG A 32 -11.08 4.87 4.60
N ASN A 33 -12.01 5.37 5.40
CA ASN A 33 -13.16 4.59 5.79
C ASN A 33 -14.06 4.38 4.57
N VAL A 34 -13.98 3.23 3.98
CA VAL A 34 -14.98 2.82 2.98
C VAL A 34 -16.24 2.46 3.74
N GLY A 35 -17.32 3.13 3.42
CA GLY A 35 -18.53 3.19 4.20
C GLY A 35 -19.17 1.88 4.60
N TYR A 36 -20.09 2.00 5.52
CA TYR A 36 -20.98 0.95 5.99
C TYR A 36 -21.81 0.40 4.82
N GLY A 37 -21.53 -0.82 4.44
CA GLY A 37 -22.33 -1.56 3.49
C GLY A 37 -22.44 -3.03 3.92
N TRP A 38 -23.55 -3.65 3.67
CA TRP A 38 -23.89 -5.02 4.05
C TRP A 38 -23.06 -6.11 3.35
N SER A 39 -22.21 -5.76 2.44
CA SER A 39 -21.19 -6.66 1.90
C SER A 39 -19.89 -6.44 2.62
N ASN A 40 -19.60 -7.28 3.57
CA ASN A 40 -18.28 -7.43 4.20
C ASN A 40 -17.26 -7.96 3.18
N LYS A 41 -17.10 -7.29 2.06
CA LYS A 41 -15.90 -7.47 1.25
C LYS A 41 -14.78 -6.84 2.05
N TYR A 42 -13.81 -7.65 2.37
CA TYR A 42 -12.67 -7.28 3.17
C TYR A 42 -12.03 -6.01 2.64
N ASN A 43 -11.80 -5.07 3.52
CA ASN A 43 -11.07 -3.85 3.16
C ASN A 43 -9.61 -4.25 2.89
N LEU A 44 -9.25 -4.34 1.62
CA LEU A 44 -7.91 -4.72 1.18
C LEU A 44 -6.94 -3.54 1.14
N GLU A 45 -7.33 -2.38 1.61
CA GLU A 45 -6.42 -1.25 1.71
C GLU A 45 -5.23 -1.61 2.61
N ASN A 46 -4.04 -1.24 2.18
CA ASN A 46 -2.78 -1.57 2.83
C ASN A 46 -2.53 -3.08 3.00
N PHE A 47 -3.13 -3.90 2.14
CA PHE A 47 -2.98 -5.35 2.23
C PHE A 47 -1.52 -5.76 2.05
N GLY A 48 -0.99 -6.47 3.04
CA GLY A 48 0.39 -6.94 3.00
C GLY A 48 1.45 -5.84 2.97
N ALA A 49 1.09 -4.61 3.32
CA ALA A 49 2.04 -3.51 3.35
C ALA A 49 2.97 -3.60 4.57
N THR A 50 4.21 -3.20 4.37
CA THR A 50 5.24 -3.19 5.42
C THR A 50 5.86 -1.80 5.52
N VAL A 51 5.85 -1.24 6.72
CA VAL A 51 6.48 0.05 7.02
C VAL A 51 7.44 -0.13 8.20
N VAL A 52 8.70 0.19 7.97
CA VAL A 52 9.76 0.06 8.98
C VAL A 52 10.58 1.34 9.05
N GLY A 53 10.77 1.84 10.25
CA GLY A 53 11.62 3.01 10.50
C GLY A 53 10.93 4.10 11.29
N THR A 54 11.06 5.34 10.86
CA THR A 54 10.56 6.49 11.61
C THR A 54 9.88 7.51 10.70
N LEU A 55 8.71 8.02 11.14
CA LEU A 55 7.98 9.07 10.45
C LEU A 55 7.57 8.71 9.00
N ASN A 56 7.43 7.44 8.69
CA ASN A 56 6.96 7.03 7.38
C ASN A 56 5.43 6.98 7.33
N SER A 57 4.86 7.23 6.16
CA SER A 57 3.44 7.06 5.95
C SER A 57 3.12 6.25 4.69
N ASN A 58 2.17 5.34 4.85
CA ASN A 58 1.50 4.61 3.77
C ASN A 58 0.00 4.93 3.86
N GLU A 59 -0.49 5.70 2.91
CA GLU A 59 -1.82 6.28 3.00
C GLU A 59 -2.68 5.92 1.79
N SER A 60 -3.93 5.62 2.04
CA SER A 60 -4.95 5.35 1.03
C SER A 60 -6.14 6.28 1.24
N LEU A 61 -5.87 7.57 1.24
CA LEU A 61 -6.83 8.60 1.64
C LEU A 61 -7.74 9.07 0.51
N THR A 62 -7.32 8.89 -0.73
CA THR A 62 -8.09 9.28 -1.91
C THR A 62 -8.61 8.07 -2.66
N SER A 63 -9.80 8.17 -3.20
CA SER A 63 -10.29 7.15 -4.12
C SER A 63 -9.64 7.34 -5.47
N PRO A 64 -8.94 6.36 -6.01
CA PRO A 64 -8.34 6.46 -7.32
C PRO A 64 -9.36 6.43 -8.45
N ALA A 65 -10.58 6.03 -8.19
CA ALA A 65 -11.61 5.93 -9.21
C ALA A 65 -12.77 6.89 -8.94
N LYS A 66 -13.11 7.63 -9.95
CA LYS A 66 -14.35 8.41 -10.01
C LYS A 66 -15.59 7.54 -10.22
N ASP A 67 -15.42 6.26 -10.27
CA ASP A 67 -16.45 5.33 -10.70
C ASP A 67 -17.33 4.94 -9.53
N GLY A 68 -18.39 5.71 -9.39
CA GLY A 68 -19.63 5.37 -8.72
C GLY A 68 -19.55 4.88 -7.27
N LEU A 69 -20.66 5.04 -6.59
CA LEU A 69 -20.89 4.66 -5.18
C LEU A 69 -20.58 3.18 -4.84
N PHE A 70 -20.29 2.37 -5.83
CA PHE A 70 -20.15 0.91 -5.74
C PHE A 70 -18.93 0.34 -6.48
N SER A 71 -17.97 1.15 -6.83
CA SER A 71 -16.73 0.63 -7.42
C SER A 71 -15.95 -0.20 -6.38
N GLU A 72 -16.15 -1.49 -6.44
CA GLU A 72 -15.68 -2.48 -5.48
C GLU A 72 -14.17 -2.73 -5.52
N ASN A 73 -13.40 -2.04 -6.38
CA ASN A 73 -12.06 -2.47 -6.78
C ASN A 73 -10.97 -1.41 -6.68
N SER A 74 -11.18 -0.36 -5.93
CA SER A 74 -10.17 0.70 -5.82
C SER A 74 -9.47 0.69 -4.48
N TYR A 75 -8.69 -0.35 -4.25
CA TYR A 75 -7.83 -0.43 -3.07
C TYR A 75 -6.44 0.10 -3.39
N SER A 76 -5.85 0.82 -2.48
CA SER A 76 -4.47 1.27 -2.57
C SER A 76 -3.67 0.91 -1.32
N GLY A 77 -2.37 1.13 -1.37
CA GLY A 77 -1.47 0.73 -0.30
C GLY A 77 -1.09 -0.74 -0.30
N ILE A 78 -1.57 -1.51 -1.29
CA ILE A 78 -1.35 -2.96 -1.34
C ILE A 78 0.11 -3.28 -1.66
N ALA A 79 0.70 -4.17 -0.88
CA ALA A 79 2.06 -4.68 -1.06
C ALA A 79 3.13 -3.58 -1.12
N ASN A 80 2.88 -2.44 -0.52
CA ASN A 80 3.89 -1.40 -0.39
C ASN A 80 4.92 -1.79 0.66
N THR A 81 6.16 -1.52 0.38
CA THR A 81 7.27 -1.69 1.33
C THR A 81 8.00 -0.38 1.49
N ILE A 82 8.00 0.16 2.69
CA ILE A 82 8.61 1.45 3.01
C ILE A 82 9.60 1.23 4.16
N VAL A 83 10.86 1.53 3.90
CA VAL A 83 11.94 1.38 4.87
C VAL A 83 12.75 2.65 4.94
N GLY A 84 12.90 3.21 6.12
CA GLY A 84 13.73 4.38 6.34
C GLY A 84 13.05 5.46 7.16
N ALA A 85 13.22 6.71 6.77
CA ALA A 85 12.73 7.84 7.54
C ALA A 85 11.99 8.88 6.68
N ALA A 86 10.86 9.35 7.18
CA ALA A 86 10.08 10.44 6.59
C ALA A 86 9.68 10.19 5.12
N ASN A 87 9.49 8.94 4.73
CA ASN A 87 8.98 8.62 3.40
C ASN A 87 7.45 8.64 3.41
N ARG A 88 6.88 9.05 2.30
CA ARG A 88 5.44 9.10 2.11
C ARG A 88 5.04 8.35 0.85
N VAL A 89 4.13 7.41 1.01
CA VAL A 89 3.47 6.75 -0.11
C VAL A 89 1.97 6.98 0.04
N ASN A 90 1.37 7.57 -0.95
CA ASN A 90 -0.06 7.85 -0.93
C ASN A 90 -0.71 7.35 -2.22
N ASN A 91 -1.83 6.65 -2.07
CA ASN A 91 -2.63 6.20 -3.20
C ASN A 91 -1.80 5.45 -4.26
N SER A 92 -1.00 4.48 -3.83
CA SER A 92 -0.08 3.72 -4.68
C SER A 92 -0.06 2.26 -4.27
N ASN A 93 0.25 1.37 -5.21
CA ASN A 93 0.33 -0.08 -4.98
C ASN A 93 1.68 -0.65 -5.45
N GLY A 94 2.14 -1.70 -4.78
CA GLY A 94 3.36 -2.41 -5.15
C GLY A 94 4.61 -1.53 -5.11
N THR A 95 4.59 -0.50 -4.31
CA THR A 95 5.65 0.50 -4.22
C THR A 95 6.74 0.04 -3.26
N LEU A 96 7.98 0.21 -3.66
CA LEU A 96 9.14 -0.02 -2.81
C LEU A 96 9.88 1.29 -2.58
N VAL A 97 9.99 1.71 -1.34
CA VAL A 97 10.75 2.89 -0.94
C VAL A 97 11.82 2.49 0.06
N TYR A 98 13.04 2.88 -0.21
CA TYR A 98 14.18 2.63 0.66
C TYR A 98 15.02 3.90 0.77
N GLY A 99 14.95 4.57 1.91
CA GLY A 99 15.71 5.80 2.12
C GLY A 99 15.02 6.83 2.98
N ALA A 100 15.18 8.10 2.65
CA ALA A 100 14.67 9.20 3.46
C ALA A 100 13.99 10.29 2.63
N GLY A 101 12.83 10.74 3.09
CA GLY A 101 12.14 11.88 2.50
C GLY A 101 11.60 11.65 1.08
N ASN A 102 11.44 10.41 0.64
CA ASN A 102 10.85 10.14 -0.67
C ASN A 102 9.32 10.26 -0.61
N GLU A 103 8.72 10.72 -1.70
CA GLU A 103 7.29 10.86 -1.84
C GLU A 103 6.83 10.20 -3.14
N ILE A 104 5.93 9.21 -3.03
CA ILE A 104 5.32 8.55 -4.18
C ILE A 104 3.82 8.67 -4.06
N THR A 105 3.19 9.27 -5.07
CA THR A 105 1.77 9.52 -5.09
C THR A 105 1.09 9.02 -6.36
N ASN A 106 -0.17 8.64 -6.24
CA ASN A 106 -1.04 8.29 -7.37
C ASN A 106 -0.48 7.23 -8.32
N SER A 107 0.48 6.44 -7.87
CA SER A 107 1.07 5.36 -8.64
C SER A 107 0.26 4.08 -8.41
N VAL A 108 -0.99 4.14 -8.83
CA VAL A 108 -1.98 3.11 -8.59
C VAL A 108 -2.28 2.37 -9.86
N LYS A 109 -2.18 1.06 -9.76
CA LYS A 109 -2.97 0.23 -10.63
C LYS A 109 -3.76 -0.77 -9.81
N THR A 110 -4.95 -1.04 -10.30
CA THR A 110 -5.85 -1.99 -9.70
C THR A 110 -5.20 -3.37 -9.63
N ILE A 111 -4.96 -3.85 -8.45
CA ILE A 111 -4.59 -5.25 -8.23
C ILE A 111 -5.90 -6.02 -8.16
N THR A 112 -6.19 -6.80 -9.19
CA THR A 112 -7.39 -7.63 -9.29
C THR A 112 -7.14 -9.03 -8.75
N GLY A 113 -8.17 -9.66 -8.21
CA GLY A 113 -8.12 -11.07 -7.82
C GLY A 113 -7.72 -11.35 -6.37
N VAL A 114 -7.40 -10.35 -5.59
CA VAL A 114 -7.16 -10.53 -4.14
C VAL A 114 -8.47 -10.71 -3.37
N SER A 115 -9.58 -10.27 -3.93
CA SER A 115 -10.92 -10.41 -3.35
C SER A 115 -11.39 -11.86 -3.25
N ASP A 116 -10.79 -12.76 -3.99
CA ASP A 116 -11.20 -14.17 -4.05
C ASP A 116 -10.48 -15.04 -3.01
N ALA A 117 -9.60 -14.47 -2.22
CA ALA A 117 -8.98 -15.15 -1.09
C ALA A 117 -10.01 -15.35 0.04
N THR A 118 -10.97 -16.22 -0.21
CA THR A 118 -12.07 -16.49 0.71
C THR A 118 -11.67 -17.39 1.90
N SER A 119 -10.47 -17.93 1.87
CA SER A 119 -9.96 -18.78 2.96
C SER A 119 -8.52 -18.40 3.31
N PHE A 120 -8.36 -17.75 4.43
CA PHE A 120 -7.04 -17.47 5.02
C PHE A 120 -6.43 -18.68 5.75
N ASN A 121 -7.12 -19.80 5.73
CA ASN A 121 -6.64 -21.04 6.35
C ASN A 121 -5.57 -21.73 5.51
N ASP A 122 -5.44 -21.36 4.24
CA ASP A 122 -4.39 -21.86 3.37
C ASP A 122 -3.47 -20.72 2.94
N THR A 123 -2.40 -20.54 3.69
CA THR A 123 -1.36 -19.52 3.42
C THR A 123 -0.77 -19.65 2.02
N THR A 124 -0.65 -20.85 1.51
CA THR A 124 -0.10 -21.11 0.17
C THR A 124 -1.03 -20.60 -0.92
N ALA A 125 -2.33 -20.81 -0.77
CA ALA A 125 -3.32 -20.32 -1.73
C ALA A 125 -3.40 -18.81 -1.72
N VAL A 126 -3.39 -18.18 -0.55
CA VAL A 126 -3.36 -16.72 -0.41
C VAL A 126 -2.11 -16.13 -1.04
N ALA A 127 -0.94 -16.69 -0.73
CA ALA A 127 0.32 -16.23 -1.30
C ALA A 127 0.36 -16.40 -2.83
N LYS A 128 -0.19 -17.48 -3.35
CA LYS A 128 -0.30 -17.70 -4.80
C LYS A 128 -1.20 -16.66 -5.44
N THR A 129 -2.37 -16.43 -4.87
CA THR A 129 -3.34 -15.43 -5.38
C THR A 129 -2.70 -14.04 -5.43
N LEU A 130 -2.01 -13.64 -4.39
CA LEU A 130 -1.31 -12.35 -4.35
C LEU A 130 -0.19 -12.27 -5.40
N ARG A 131 0.64 -13.31 -5.50
CA ARG A 131 1.70 -13.36 -6.53
C ARG A 131 1.13 -13.29 -7.93
N ASP A 132 0.07 -14.02 -8.20
CA ASP A 132 -0.58 -14.02 -9.52
C ASP A 132 -1.22 -12.66 -9.82
N ALA A 133 -1.83 -12.01 -8.83
CA ALA A 133 -2.37 -10.67 -8.98
C ALA A 133 -1.27 -9.66 -9.32
N VAL A 134 -0.16 -9.69 -8.62
CA VAL A 134 0.99 -8.81 -8.90
C VAL A 134 1.60 -9.09 -10.27
N LYS A 135 1.76 -10.35 -10.66
CA LYS A 135 2.30 -10.73 -11.98
C LYS A 135 1.38 -10.35 -13.13
N LYS A 136 0.07 -10.46 -12.93
CA LYS A 136 -0.94 -10.13 -13.94
C LYS A 136 -1.24 -8.65 -14.04
N SER A 137 -0.87 -7.87 -13.04
CA SER A 137 -0.97 -6.43 -13.10
C SER A 137 0.05 -5.88 -14.09
N ASN A 138 -0.20 -6.04 -15.37
CA ASN A 138 0.65 -5.57 -16.47
C ASN A 138 0.89 -4.05 -16.46
N SER A 139 0.57 -3.39 -15.41
CA SER A 139 0.51 -1.99 -15.45
C SER A 139 0.46 -1.37 -14.11
N GLY A 140 1.37 -1.54 -13.35
CA GLY A 140 1.48 -0.61 -12.59
C GLY A 140 1.50 -0.42 -11.21
N GLY A 141 1.77 0.70 -10.83
CA GLY A 141 2.04 1.06 -9.47
C GLY A 141 3.42 0.65 -9.01
N ALA A 142 4.06 -0.33 -9.57
CA ALA A 142 5.37 -0.79 -9.14
C ALA A 142 6.46 0.28 -9.32
N THR A 143 6.38 1.32 -8.51
CA THR A 143 7.40 2.39 -8.47
C THR A 143 8.37 2.09 -7.35
N MET A 144 9.65 2.15 -7.66
CA MET A 144 10.73 1.92 -6.71
C MET A 144 11.52 3.21 -6.54
N ALA A 145 11.75 3.64 -5.31
CA ALA A 145 12.59 4.77 -4.99
C ALA A 145 13.67 4.38 -3.98
N PHE A 146 14.90 4.55 -4.39
CA PHE A 146 16.09 4.30 -3.56
C PHE A 146 16.90 5.59 -3.43
N GLY A 147 16.97 6.12 -2.23
CA GLY A 147 17.72 7.34 -1.97
C GLY A 147 16.99 8.35 -1.13
N GLY A 148 17.08 9.62 -1.45
CA GLY A 148 16.54 10.67 -0.63
C GLY A 148 15.83 11.79 -1.39
N GLY A 149 14.69 12.25 -0.86
CA GLY A 149 13.99 13.41 -1.40
C GLY A 149 13.41 13.23 -2.80
N ASN A 150 13.27 12.01 -3.28
CA ASN A 150 12.71 11.77 -4.62
C ASN A 150 11.19 11.93 -4.59
N LYS A 151 10.65 12.47 -5.67
CA LYS A 151 9.20 12.59 -5.89
C LYS A 151 8.77 11.85 -7.15
N ALA A 152 7.70 11.09 -7.04
CA ALA A 152 7.06 10.44 -8.18
C ALA A 152 5.54 10.61 -8.08
N ASP A 153 4.92 11.03 -9.18
CA ASP A 153 3.48 11.18 -9.27
C ASP A 153 2.95 10.56 -10.57
N TYR A 154 1.89 9.76 -10.48
CA TYR A 154 1.33 9.01 -11.61
C TYR A 154 2.36 8.13 -12.36
N THR A 155 3.30 7.57 -11.65
CA THR A 155 4.35 6.72 -12.24
C THR A 155 3.94 5.25 -12.26
N ASN A 156 4.41 4.53 -13.27
CA ASN A 156 4.21 3.09 -13.40
C ASN A 156 5.49 2.40 -13.82
N LEU A 157 5.81 1.26 -13.22
CA LEU A 157 6.98 0.45 -13.55
C LEU A 157 8.27 1.30 -13.59
N THR A 158 8.38 2.23 -12.66
CA THR A 158 9.45 3.24 -12.64
C THR A 158 10.42 2.93 -11.51
N MET A 159 11.70 3.02 -11.81
CA MET A 159 12.75 2.95 -10.80
C MET A 159 13.48 4.29 -10.73
N ILE A 160 13.56 4.83 -9.51
CA ILE A 160 14.24 6.08 -9.22
C ILE A 160 15.38 5.79 -8.26
N THR A 161 16.57 6.20 -8.60
CA THR A 161 17.75 6.09 -7.73
C THR A 161 18.45 7.43 -7.62
N GLY A 162 18.88 7.77 -6.42
CA GLY A 162 19.60 9.01 -6.15
C GLY A 162 18.84 9.97 -5.26
N VAL A 163 19.07 11.24 -5.46
CA VAL A 163 18.62 12.31 -4.57
C VAL A 163 17.89 13.41 -5.34
N ASN A 164 16.76 13.86 -4.79
CA ASN A 164 15.97 14.97 -5.31
C ASN A 164 15.54 14.84 -6.79
N ASN A 165 15.28 13.63 -7.23
CA ASN A 165 14.68 13.42 -8.55
C ASN A 165 13.17 13.67 -8.49
N THR A 166 12.63 14.22 -9.57
CA THR A 166 11.18 14.38 -9.77
C THR A 166 10.76 13.69 -11.08
N VAL A 167 9.78 12.84 -10.99
CA VAL A 167 9.23 12.06 -12.11
C VAL A 167 7.71 12.17 -12.14
#